data_dc9b7e2da1b84630e721c17eee1fd17c
#
_entry.id   dc9b7e2da1b84630e721c17eee1fd17c
#
_cell.length_a   1.000
_cell.length_b   1.000
_cell.length_c   1.000
_cell.angle_alpha   90.00
_cell.angle_beta   90.00
_cell.angle_gamma   90.00
#
_symmetry.space_group_name_H-M   'P 1'
#
loop_
_entity.id
_entity.type
_entity.pdbx_description
1 polymer ?
#
loop_
_entity_poly.entity_id
_entity_poly.type
_entity_poly.pdbx_seq_one_letter_code
_entity_poly.pdbx_strand_id
1 'polypeptide(L)'
;MTITKKAARQEMLTAIVDINYSDLVSGVAADAIELPTDAIVVGGSLSAITAFNSATSDVMVVTAPNSDAMLASTSIHTAGFVGAMAVTGKVMGTKGNVTVTWTGVSTAPSAGVCRLIVNYVRQNRASTNQG
;
A
#
# COMPACT_ATOMS: atom_id res chain seq x y z
N MET A 1 36.80 -5.60 3.56
CA MET A 1 35.70 -5.31 4.50
C MET A 1 34.83 -6.53 4.63
N THR A 2 34.39 -6.84 5.81
CA THR A 2 33.57 -8.02 6.07
C THR A 2 32.21 -7.59 6.62
N ILE A 3 31.17 -8.21 6.09
CA ILE A 3 29.83 -7.98 6.59
C ILE A 3 29.65 -8.80 7.87
N THR A 4 29.23 -8.15 8.93
CA THR A 4 28.91 -8.83 10.18
C THR A 4 27.59 -9.60 10.03
N LYS A 5 27.66 -10.89 10.21
CA LYS A 5 26.46 -11.74 10.17
C LYS A 5 25.60 -11.50 11.39
N LYS A 6 24.30 -11.53 11.18
CA LYS A 6 23.32 -11.40 12.26
C LYS A 6 22.40 -12.59 12.27
N ALA A 7 22.09 -13.04 13.46
CA ALA A 7 21.15 -14.13 13.68
C ALA A 7 19.74 -13.61 13.98
N ALA A 8 19.60 -12.31 14.27
CA ALA A 8 18.31 -11.71 14.59
C ALA A 8 17.30 -11.87 13.43
N ARG A 9 16.12 -12.31 13.78
CA ARG A 9 15.01 -12.50 12.83
C ARG A 9 13.92 -11.51 13.11
N GLN A 10 13.29 -11.04 12.06
CA GLN A 10 12.17 -10.12 12.15
C GLN A 10 10.90 -10.84 11.74
N GLU A 11 9.84 -10.58 12.48
CA GLU A 11 8.50 -11.07 12.15
C GLU A 11 7.90 -10.21 11.04
N MET A 12 7.44 -10.85 9.98
CA MET A 12 6.73 -10.14 8.92
C MET A 12 5.28 -9.92 9.32
N LEU A 13 4.85 -8.67 9.21
CA LEU A 13 3.49 -8.25 9.50
C LEU A 13 2.78 -7.95 8.18
N THR A 14 1.48 -8.19 8.16
CA THR A 14 0.66 -7.94 6.98
C THR A 14 -0.55 -7.12 7.36
N ALA A 15 -0.74 -5.99 6.66
CA ALA A 15 -1.93 -5.17 6.79
C ALA A 15 -2.77 -5.32 5.53
N ILE A 16 -4.06 -5.51 5.69
CA ILE A 16 -5.01 -5.69 4.59
C ILE A 16 -6.16 -4.73 4.80
N VAL A 17 -6.54 -4.01 3.73
CA VAL A 17 -7.70 -3.14 3.75
C VAL A 17 -8.46 -3.25 2.44
N ASP A 18 -9.78 -3.29 2.53
CA ASP A 18 -10.67 -3.19 1.39
C ASP A 18 -11.16 -1.74 1.28
N ILE A 19 -11.02 -1.18 0.10
CA ILE A 19 -11.34 0.22 -0.18
C ILE A 19 -12.53 0.25 -1.13
N ASN A 20 -13.65 0.78 -0.64
CA ASN A 20 -14.86 0.94 -1.43
C ASN A 20 -14.85 2.26 -2.20
N TYR A 21 -15.46 2.27 -3.36
CA TYR A 21 -15.63 3.50 -4.14
C TYR A 21 -16.30 4.61 -3.33
N SER A 22 -17.22 4.26 -2.43
CA SER A 22 -17.96 5.22 -1.62
C SER A 22 -17.11 5.89 -0.55
N ASP A 23 -15.93 5.35 -0.24
CA ASP A 23 -15.00 5.91 0.75
C ASP A 23 -14.03 6.91 0.14
N LEU A 24 -14.09 7.10 -1.18
CA LEU A 24 -13.11 7.89 -1.91
C LEU A 24 -13.73 9.10 -2.57
N VAL A 25 -12.93 10.15 -2.68
CA VAL A 25 -13.25 11.35 -3.46
C VAL A 25 -12.17 11.50 -4.53
N SER A 26 -12.58 11.71 -5.77
CA SER A 26 -11.64 11.80 -6.89
C SER A 26 -10.57 12.87 -6.66
N GLY A 27 -9.32 12.49 -6.79
CA GLY A 27 -8.18 13.38 -6.65
C GLY A 27 -7.78 13.69 -5.20
N VAL A 28 -8.46 13.12 -4.21
CA VAL A 28 -8.18 13.36 -2.79
C VAL A 28 -7.57 12.11 -2.17
N ALA A 29 -6.42 12.27 -1.51
CA ALA A 29 -5.76 11.17 -0.82
C ALA A 29 -6.60 10.70 0.38
N ALA A 30 -6.74 9.40 0.53
CA ALA A 30 -7.44 8.78 1.64
C ALA A 30 -6.46 7.89 2.43
N ASP A 31 -6.55 7.95 3.75
CA ASP A 31 -5.72 7.12 4.62
C ASP A 31 -6.21 5.67 4.56
N ALA A 32 -5.30 4.75 4.30
CA ALA A 32 -5.64 3.33 4.14
C ALA A 32 -5.06 2.47 5.25
N ILE A 33 -3.77 2.60 5.54
CA ILE A 33 -3.07 1.75 6.50
C ILE A 33 -2.10 2.63 7.31
N GLU A 34 -2.10 2.47 8.63
CA GLU A 34 -1.10 3.15 9.48
C GLU A 34 0.15 2.29 9.59
N LEU A 35 1.31 2.90 9.39
CA LEU A 35 2.61 2.25 9.57
C LEU A 35 3.41 2.94 10.68
N PRO A 36 4.11 2.15 11.52
CA PRO A 36 4.99 2.72 12.56
C PRO A 36 6.28 3.30 11.95
N THR A 37 6.98 4.13 12.74
CA THR A 37 8.21 4.80 12.29
C THR A 37 9.34 3.83 11.91
N ASP A 38 9.39 2.65 12.51
CA ASP A 38 10.42 1.67 12.26
C ASP A 38 10.02 0.60 11.22
N ALA A 39 8.94 0.85 10.50
CA ALA A 39 8.49 -0.08 9.46
C ALA A 39 9.38 -0.04 8.23
N ILE A 40 9.64 -1.22 7.69
CA ILE A 40 10.27 -1.38 6.37
C ILE A 40 9.31 -2.23 5.54
N VAL A 41 8.82 -1.67 4.44
CA VAL A 41 7.92 -2.41 3.55
C VAL A 41 8.73 -3.43 2.76
N VAL A 42 8.28 -4.66 2.77
CA VAL A 42 8.96 -5.77 2.10
C VAL A 42 8.15 -6.37 0.96
N GLY A 43 6.93 -5.89 0.75
CA GLY A 43 6.09 -6.34 -0.35
C GLY A 43 4.68 -5.81 -0.23
N GLY A 44 3.82 -6.32 -1.07
CA GLY A 44 2.40 -5.99 -1.06
C GLY A 44 1.83 -5.94 -2.46
N SER A 45 0.53 -5.73 -2.53
CA SER A 45 -0.17 -5.68 -3.80
C SER A 45 -1.46 -4.88 -3.70
N LEU A 46 -1.90 -4.39 -4.84
CA LEU A 46 -3.24 -3.83 -5.00
C LEU A 46 -3.99 -4.69 -6.01
N SER A 47 -5.20 -5.06 -5.68
CA SER A 47 -6.08 -5.81 -6.57
C SER A 47 -7.45 -5.16 -6.60
N ALA A 48 -8.07 -5.12 -7.77
CA ALA A 48 -9.45 -4.68 -7.91
C ALA A 48 -10.35 -5.90 -7.77
N ILE A 49 -11.06 -5.98 -6.66
CA ILE A 49 -12.01 -7.08 -6.40
C ILE A 49 -13.26 -6.85 -7.22
N THR A 50 -13.72 -5.61 -7.24
CA THR A 50 -14.81 -5.15 -8.13
C THR A 50 -14.28 -3.96 -8.90
N ALA A 51 -14.38 -3.99 -10.21
CA ALA A 51 -13.90 -2.90 -11.06
C ALA A 51 -14.59 -1.59 -10.71
N PHE A 52 -13.83 -0.50 -10.68
CA PHE A 52 -14.39 0.83 -10.62
C PHE A 52 -14.98 1.15 -11.98
N ASN A 53 -16.14 1.75 -12.00
CA ASN A 53 -16.93 1.91 -13.21
C ASN A 53 -17.28 3.36 -13.55
N SER A 54 -16.36 4.31 -13.32
CA SER A 54 -16.50 5.64 -13.91
C SER A 54 -16.60 5.55 -15.42
N ALA A 55 -17.13 6.59 -16.04
CA ALA A 55 -17.50 6.50 -17.46
C ALA A 55 -16.30 6.19 -18.38
N THR A 56 -15.10 6.72 -18.09
CA THR A 56 -13.98 6.63 -19.01
C THR A 56 -12.80 5.88 -18.41
N SER A 57 -12.35 6.26 -17.22
CA SER A 57 -11.21 5.62 -16.57
C SER A 57 -11.24 5.80 -15.08
N ASP A 58 -10.61 4.87 -14.40
CA ASP A 58 -10.33 4.93 -12.97
C ASP A 58 -8.89 4.50 -12.75
N VAL A 59 -8.12 5.33 -12.04
CA VAL A 59 -6.73 5.02 -11.71
C VAL A 59 -6.51 5.21 -10.23
N MET A 60 -5.52 4.52 -9.68
CA MET A 60 -5.17 4.64 -8.27
C MET A 60 -3.66 4.76 -8.10
N VAL A 61 -3.26 5.60 -7.16
CA VAL A 61 -1.89 5.81 -6.72
C VAL A 61 -1.79 5.44 -5.25
N VAL A 62 -0.75 4.73 -4.86
CA VAL A 62 -0.49 4.37 -3.46
C VAL A 62 0.81 5.04 -3.02
N THR A 63 0.77 5.75 -1.91
CA THR A 63 1.91 6.52 -1.39
C THR A 63 2.19 6.14 0.06
N ALA A 64 3.47 5.96 0.37
CA ALA A 64 3.93 5.63 1.73
C ALA A 64 3.93 6.87 2.63
N PRO A 65 3.96 6.70 3.98
CA PRO A 65 4.01 7.81 4.91
C PRO A 65 5.21 8.74 4.70
N ASN A 66 6.32 8.22 4.20
CA ASN A 66 7.52 9.01 3.91
C ASN A 66 7.50 9.64 2.50
N SER A 67 6.35 9.65 1.85
CA SER A 67 6.11 10.21 0.51
C SER A 67 6.70 9.39 -0.64
N ASP A 68 7.28 8.23 -0.38
CA ASP A 68 7.74 7.34 -1.45
C ASP A 68 6.53 6.77 -2.20
N ALA A 69 6.61 6.72 -3.52
CA ALA A 69 5.58 6.09 -4.33
C ALA A 69 5.65 4.57 -4.16
N MET A 70 4.56 3.97 -3.71
CA MET A 70 4.44 2.51 -3.59
C MET A 70 3.83 1.90 -4.83
N LEU A 71 2.92 2.60 -5.46
CA LEU A 71 2.32 2.20 -6.73
C LEU A 71 2.03 3.45 -7.54
N ALA A 72 2.62 3.55 -8.72
CA ALA A 72 2.34 4.62 -9.65
C ALA A 72 0.91 4.49 -10.19
N SER A 73 0.41 5.57 -10.78
CA SER A 73 -0.95 5.61 -11.34
C SER A 73 -1.22 4.39 -12.22
N THR A 74 -2.16 3.56 -11.81
CA THR A 74 -2.49 2.30 -12.45
C THR A 74 -3.99 2.13 -12.52
N SER A 75 -4.48 1.57 -13.61
CA SER A 75 -5.91 1.38 -13.84
C SER A 75 -6.53 0.40 -12.86
N ILE A 76 -7.65 0.80 -12.28
CA ILE A 76 -8.53 -0.06 -11.47
C ILE A 76 -9.91 -0.23 -12.13
N HIS A 77 -9.97 0.06 -13.42
CA HIS A 77 -11.21 -0.01 -14.19
C HIS A 77 -11.54 -1.45 -14.64
N THR A 78 -10.65 -2.39 -14.39
CA THR A 78 -10.82 -3.81 -14.70
C THR A 78 -10.52 -4.62 -13.45
N ALA A 79 -11.37 -5.59 -13.14
CA ALA A 79 -11.15 -6.46 -11.98
C ALA A 79 -9.91 -7.34 -12.18
N GLY A 80 -9.20 -7.62 -11.09
CA GLY A 80 -8.03 -8.47 -11.07
C GLY A 80 -6.84 -7.81 -10.40
N PHE A 81 -5.67 -8.40 -10.55
CA PHE A 81 -4.43 -7.87 -10.01
C PHE A 81 -4.09 -6.55 -10.69
N VAL A 82 -3.80 -5.52 -9.89
CA VAL A 82 -3.46 -4.19 -10.40
C VAL A 82 -1.96 -3.98 -10.41
N GLY A 83 -1.27 -4.25 -9.32
CA GLY A 83 0.16 -4.07 -9.27
C GLY A 83 0.77 -4.44 -7.93
N ALA A 84 2.08 -4.67 -7.94
CA ALA A 84 2.87 -4.94 -6.75
C ALA A 84 3.40 -3.63 -6.16
N MET A 85 3.48 -3.56 -4.85
CA MET A 85 4.06 -2.40 -4.17
C MET A 85 5.56 -2.34 -4.42
N ALA A 86 6.07 -1.17 -4.75
CA ALA A 86 7.49 -0.92 -4.88
C ALA A 86 8.16 -0.98 -3.51
N VAL A 87 9.30 -1.63 -3.44
CA VAL A 87 10.06 -1.83 -2.21
C VAL A 87 11.34 -1.04 -2.29
N THR A 88 11.55 -0.10 -1.37
CA THR A 88 12.76 0.74 -1.34
C THR A 88 13.80 0.25 -0.36
N GLY A 89 13.44 -0.62 0.60
CA GLY A 89 14.31 -1.07 1.67
C GLY A 89 14.55 -0.04 2.76
N LYS A 90 13.93 1.13 2.65
CA LYS A 90 14.10 2.20 3.63
C LYS A 90 13.16 2.03 4.81
N VAL A 91 13.65 2.44 5.98
CA VAL A 91 12.79 2.63 7.15
C VAL A 91 11.87 3.81 6.89
N MET A 92 10.61 3.73 7.30
CA MET A 92 9.66 4.83 7.13
C MET A 92 10.18 6.13 7.75
N GLY A 93 10.76 6.05 8.94
CA GLY A 93 11.33 7.21 9.62
C GLY A 93 10.29 8.18 10.17
N THR A 94 9.04 8.04 9.76
CA THR A 94 7.93 8.85 10.24
C THR A 94 6.70 7.96 10.43
N LYS A 95 5.97 8.21 11.50
CA LYS A 95 4.68 7.55 11.70
C LYS A 95 3.66 8.21 10.80
N GLY A 96 2.84 7.42 10.15
CA GLY A 96 1.79 7.97 9.31
C GLY A 96 1.06 6.89 8.55
N ASN A 97 0.31 7.31 7.56
CA ASN A 97 -0.57 6.42 6.83
C ASN A 97 -0.07 6.19 5.41
N VAL A 98 -0.21 4.95 4.96
CA VAL A 98 -0.21 4.67 3.54
C VAL A 98 -1.49 5.25 2.99
N THR A 99 -1.38 6.11 1.99
CA THR A 99 -2.53 6.77 1.38
C THR A 99 -2.79 6.22 -0.02
N VAL A 100 -4.05 6.23 -0.40
CA VAL A 100 -4.48 5.92 -1.75
C VAL A 100 -5.18 7.12 -2.34
N THR A 101 -4.93 7.41 -3.60
CA THR A 101 -5.60 8.46 -4.33
C THR A 101 -6.21 7.86 -5.58
N TRP A 102 -7.54 7.89 -5.62
CA TRP A 102 -8.29 7.48 -6.80
C TRP A 102 -8.63 8.69 -7.64
N THR A 103 -8.52 8.57 -8.95
CA THR A 103 -8.97 9.59 -9.88
C THR A 103 -9.85 8.93 -10.93
N GLY A 104 -11.09 9.39 -11.01
CA GLY A 104 -12.05 8.94 -12.00
C GLY A 104 -12.36 10.05 -12.98
N VAL A 105 -12.85 9.67 -14.14
CA VAL A 105 -13.17 10.63 -15.20
C VAL A 105 -14.66 10.59 -15.50
N SER A 106 -15.26 11.76 -15.60
CA SER A 106 -16.65 12.05 -16.00
C SER A 106 -17.68 11.71 -14.94
N THR A 107 -18.15 10.49 -14.88
CA THR A 107 -19.27 10.10 -14.02
C THR A 107 -18.76 9.43 -12.76
N ALA A 108 -19.37 9.74 -11.62
CA ALA A 108 -19.05 9.03 -10.38
C ALA A 108 -19.34 7.53 -10.53
N PRO A 109 -18.49 6.65 -9.97
CA PRO A 109 -18.74 5.23 -10.05
C PRO A 109 -19.91 4.83 -9.16
N SER A 110 -20.56 3.75 -9.53
CA SER A 110 -21.61 3.11 -8.73
C SER A 110 -21.15 1.77 -8.16
N ALA A 111 -19.95 1.35 -8.49
CA ALA A 111 -19.33 0.12 -7.99
C ALA A 111 -17.81 0.27 -7.97
N GLY A 112 -17.16 -0.48 -7.11
CA GLY A 112 -15.71 -0.54 -7.05
C GLY A 112 -15.23 -0.92 -5.67
N VAL A 113 -14.37 -1.94 -5.61
CA VAL A 113 -13.69 -2.36 -4.38
C VAL A 113 -12.27 -2.75 -4.74
N CYS A 114 -11.28 -2.14 -4.09
CA CYS A 114 -9.89 -2.52 -4.20
C CYS A 114 -9.41 -3.11 -2.88
N ARG A 115 -8.53 -4.09 -2.96
CA ARG A 115 -7.87 -4.67 -1.78
C ARG A 115 -6.41 -4.30 -1.81
N LEU A 116 -5.97 -3.59 -0.77
CA LEU A 116 -4.58 -3.21 -0.57
C LEU A 116 -3.98 -4.11 0.50
N ILE A 117 -2.86 -4.75 0.17
CA ILE A 117 -2.10 -5.58 1.10
C ILE A 117 -0.70 -5.00 1.18
N VAL A 118 -0.22 -4.75 2.40
CA VAL A 118 1.14 -4.27 2.63
C VAL A 118 1.83 -5.21 3.61
N ASN A 119 2.94 -5.76 3.18
CA ASN A 119 3.80 -6.60 4.02
C ASN A 119 4.97 -5.77 4.51
N TYR A 120 5.20 -5.76 5.80
CA TYR A 120 6.28 -4.97 6.37
C TYR A 120 6.89 -5.68 7.59
N VAL A 121 8.11 -5.29 7.93
CA VAL A 121 8.76 -5.68 9.17
C VAL A 121 9.04 -4.44 9.99
N ARG A 122 9.13 -4.60 11.30
CA ARG A 122 9.57 -3.53 12.19
C ARG A 122 11.04 -3.75 12.49
N GLN A 123 11.86 -2.76 12.22
CA GLN A 123 13.32 -2.88 12.24
C GLN A 123 13.87 -3.44 13.56
N ASN A 124 13.27 -3.10 14.68
CA ASN A 124 13.76 -3.47 16.00
C ASN A 124 12.90 -4.52 16.71
N ARG A 125 12.03 -5.21 15.95
CA ARG A 125 11.14 -6.21 16.53
C ARG A 125 11.46 -7.59 15.98
N ALA A 126 12.06 -8.43 16.82
CA ALA A 126 12.30 -9.82 16.44
C ALA A 126 11.15 -10.71 16.91
N SER A 127 10.81 -11.72 16.11
CA SER A 127 9.79 -12.71 16.47
C SER A 127 10.25 -13.67 17.54
N THR A 128 11.57 -13.84 17.65
CA THR A 128 12.20 -14.72 18.64
C THR A 128 13.31 -13.98 19.32
N ASN A 129 13.79 -14.53 20.45
CA ASN A 129 14.86 -13.96 21.23
C ASN A 129 16.24 -14.32 20.64
N GLN A 130 16.40 -14.18 19.36
CA GLN A 130 17.65 -14.45 18.67
C GLN A 130 18.50 -13.20 18.64
N GLY A 131 19.67 -13.33 19.14
CA GLY A 131 20.64 -12.24 19.09
C GLY A 131 21.21 -12.02 17.71
#